data_bac690d9d745209c077ae9e5672d3481
#
_entry.id   bac690d9d745209c077ae9e5672d3481
#
_cell.length_a   1.000
_cell.length_b   1.000
_cell.length_c   1.000
_cell.angle_alpha   90.00
_cell.angle_beta   90.00
_cell.angle_gamma   90.00
#
_symmetry.space_group_name_H-M   'P 1'
#
loop_
_entity.id
_entity.type
_entity.pdbx_description
1 polymer ?
#
loop_
_entity_poly.entity_id
_entity_poly.type
_entity_poly.pdbx_seq_one_letter_code
_entity_poly.pdbx_strand_id
1 'polypeptide(L)'
;MPKVSVLVPVYNVERYLRECLDSIVNQTLKDIEIICINDGSTDSSLSILEEYAKNDSRIKIIDKSNSGYGISMNIGLDNATGDYVGIIESDDFADLGMFETLYNMSVENKVDLVKSDWYCYWTKNNSDIKANAISKELSNRVFSTKDEPFVLKMQPAIWSGIYKREFLKEKDVRFLETPGASYQDTGFYFKAMMQAKSVIFTTEAFLHYRQDNLNSSVNNKNKVYCICDEYKEIERYIKANQHLVESFLECSYACRYKAYDWTVYRIAEKFIPDFIDNFAREFKEIEKSEVLGKYFYSQVNKKDFDLLLNNTNKFCKIFLRKIFFRKIRNFRKKLISVNFNSSRKSLVLFGKQIWCEK
;
A
#
# COMPACT_ATOMS: atom_id res chain seq x y z
N MET A 1 -1.91 11.18 -27.94
CA MET A 1 -1.77 11.34 -26.49
C MET A 1 -1.76 9.94 -25.91
N PRO A 2 -0.88 9.63 -24.95
CA PRO A 2 -0.88 8.29 -24.36
C PRO A 2 -2.19 8.02 -23.61
N LYS A 3 -2.62 6.77 -23.62
CA LYS A 3 -3.81 6.32 -22.85
C LYS A 3 -3.52 6.23 -21.36
N VAL A 4 -2.32 5.74 -21.01
CA VAL A 4 -1.87 5.59 -19.62
C VAL A 4 -0.46 6.16 -19.46
N SER A 5 -0.26 6.99 -18.44
CA SER A 5 1.06 7.36 -17.93
C SER A 5 1.43 6.40 -16.80
N VAL A 6 2.46 5.60 -16.98
CA VAL A 6 2.95 4.66 -15.97
C VAL A 6 4.06 5.34 -15.17
N LEU A 7 3.83 5.59 -13.88
CA LEU A 7 4.81 6.17 -12.98
C LEU A 7 5.63 5.06 -12.30
N VAL A 8 6.95 5.19 -12.38
CA VAL A 8 7.90 4.24 -11.80
C VAL A 8 8.85 4.99 -10.87
N PRO A 9 8.61 5.02 -9.56
CA PRO A 9 9.56 5.61 -8.61
C PRO A 9 10.78 4.69 -8.45
N VAL A 10 11.99 5.26 -8.55
CA VAL A 10 13.24 4.51 -8.54
C VAL A 10 14.19 5.07 -7.48
N TYR A 11 14.62 4.23 -6.55
CA TYR A 11 15.68 4.55 -5.59
C TYR A 11 16.41 3.30 -5.12
N ASN A 12 17.67 3.12 -5.53
CA ASN A 12 18.55 2.02 -5.13
C ASN A 12 17.90 0.64 -5.30
N VAL A 13 17.48 0.31 -6.54
CA VAL A 13 16.68 -0.88 -6.86
C VAL A 13 17.25 -1.66 -8.06
N GLU A 14 18.54 -1.49 -8.38
CA GLU A 14 19.22 -2.11 -9.54
C GLU A 14 18.90 -3.59 -9.72
N ARG A 15 18.72 -4.31 -8.61
CA ARG A 15 18.47 -5.76 -8.59
C ARG A 15 17.17 -6.17 -9.27
N TYR A 16 16.14 -5.34 -9.19
CA TYR A 16 14.77 -5.68 -9.62
C TYR A 16 14.31 -4.85 -10.81
N LEU A 17 14.97 -3.71 -11.06
CA LEU A 17 14.54 -2.68 -11.99
C LEU A 17 14.37 -3.20 -13.43
N ARG A 18 15.22 -4.11 -13.89
CA ARG A 18 15.11 -4.69 -15.23
C ARG A 18 13.82 -5.50 -15.39
N GLU A 19 13.48 -6.35 -14.43
CA GLU A 19 12.25 -7.15 -14.46
C GLU A 19 11.01 -6.23 -14.45
N CYS A 20 11.04 -5.18 -13.64
CA CYS A 20 10.00 -4.14 -13.62
C CYS A 20 9.85 -3.49 -14.99
N LEU A 21 10.93 -2.95 -15.57
CA LEU A 21 10.89 -2.26 -16.86
C LEU A 21 10.48 -3.19 -17.99
N ASP A 22 11.00 -4.42 -18.04
CA ASP A 22 10.61 -5.43 -19.04
C ASP A 22 9.10 -5.68 -19.02
N SER A 23 8.49 -5.73 -17.83
CA SER A 23 7.05 -5.92 -17.68
C SER A 23 6.23 -4.73 -18.22
N ILE A 24 6.79 -3.51 -18.18
CA ILE A 24 6.11 -2.29 -18.64
C ILE A 24 6.31 -2.05 -20.14
N VAL A 25 7.54 -2.18 -20.65
CA VAL A 25 7.81 -1.92 -22.08
C VAL A 25 7.13 -2.93 -22.99
N ASN A 26 6.90 -4.15 -22.49
CA ASN A 26 6.23 -5.22 -23.21
C ASN A 26 4.71 -5.25 -23.05
N GLN A 27 4.10 -4.27 -22.37
CA GLN A 27 2.63 -4.21 -22.24
C GLN A 27 1.93 -4.32 -23.59
N THR A 28 0.78 -4.98 -23.63
CA THR A 28 -0.06 -5.10 -24.84
C THR A 28 -0.61 -3.75 -25.25
N LEU A 29 -0.97 -2.88 -24.32
CA LEU A 29 -1.32 -1.50 -24.58
C LEU A 29 -0.08 -0.70 -24.97
N LYS A 30 0.04 -0.35 -26.29
CA LYS A 30 1.24 0.35 -26.80
C LYS A 30 1.20 1.86 -26.59
N ASP A 31 0.01 2.46 -26.50
CA ASP A 31 -0.20 3.90 -26.32
C ASP A 31 0.00 4.29 -24.83
N ILE A 32 1.18 4.01 -24.28
CA ILE A 32 1.58 4.39 -22.93
C ILE A 32 2.81 5.31 -22.97
N GLU A 33 2.99 6.13 -21.95
CA GLU A 33 4.26 6.73 -21.60
C GLU A 33 4.73 6.15 -20.25
N ILE A 34 6.03 6.06 -20.08
CA ILE A 34 6.67 5.48 -18.89
C ILE A 34 7.52 6.57 -18.27
N ILE A 35 7.13 7.05 -17.10
CA ILE A 35 7.82 8.13 -16.39
C ILE A 35 8.57 7.51 -15.22
N CYS A 36 9.89 7.38 -15.39
CA CYS A 36 10.79 6.87 -14.36
C CYS A 36 11.37 8.03 -13.55
N ILE A 37 11.09 8.08 -12.27
CA ILE A 37 11.55 9.14 -11.38
C ILE A 37 12.70 8.60 -10.52
N ASN A 38 13.95 8.89 -10.90
CA ASN A 38 15.12 8.52 -10.13
C ASN A 38 15.32 9.51 -8.99
N ASP A 39 15.12 9.05 -7.76
CA ASP A 39 15.22 9.84 -6.54
C ASP A 39 16.66 9.84 -5.97
N GLY A 40 17.65 10.09 -6.85
CA GLY A 40 19.06 10.17 -6.47
C GLY A 40 19.64 8.81 -6.07
N SER A 41 19.43 7.77 -6.89
CA SER A 41 20.05 6.46 -6.69
C SER A 41 21.56 6.54 -6.74
N THR A 42 22.23 5.75 -5.91
CA THR A 42 23.69 5.63 -5.81
C THR A 42 24.22 4.30 -6.32
N ASP A 43 23.33 3.40 -6.71
CA ASP A 43 23.62 2.13 -7.37
C ASP A 43 23.50 2.26 -8.90
N SER A 44 23.43 1.16 -9.64
CA SER A 44 23.32 1.15 -11.11
C SER A 44 21.92 1.49 -11.64
N SER A 45 20.97 1.88 -10.77
CA SER A 45 19.58 2.11 -11.22
C SER A 45 19.49 3.16 -12.32
N LEU A 46 20.17 4.31 -12.21
CA LEU A 46 20.13 5.35 -13.25
C LEU A 46 20.68 4.84 -14.59
N SER A 47 21.80 4.14 -14.58
CA SER A 47 22.39 3.60 -15.83
C SER A 47 21.48 2.54 -16.51
N ILE A 48 20.72 1.77 -15.73
CA ILE A 48 19.69 0.86 -16.26
C ILE A 48 18.58 1.66 -16.91
N LEU A 49 18.06 2.71 -16.29
CA LEU A 49 17.03 3.57 -16.88
C LEU A 49 17.50 4.16 -18.22
N GLU A 50 18.73 4.68 -18.28
CA GLU A 50 19.32 5.25 -19.49
C GLU A 50 19.47 4.24 -20.62
N GLU A 51 19.82 2.98 -20.28
CA GLU A 51 19.88 1.88 -21.25
C GLU A 51 18.50 1.62 -21.89
N TYR A 52 17.44 1.52 -21.06
CA TYR A 52 16.09 1.30 -21.55
C TYR A 52 15.55 2.49 -22.35
N ALA A 53 15.78 3.72 -21.91
CA ALA A 53 15.34 4.92 -22.62
C ALA A 53 15.98 5.11 -23.99
N LYS A 54 17.20 4.59 -24.22
CA LYS A 54 17.84 4.55 -25.55
C LYS A 54 17.09 3.64 -26.52
N ASN A 55 16.43 2.60 -26.03
CA ASN A 55 15.78 1.57 -26.84
C ASN A 55 14.26 1.76 -26.94
N ASP A 56 13.64 2.55 -26.06
CA ASP A 56 12.20 2.80 -26.04
C ASP A 56 11.91 4.28 -25.79
N SER A 57 11.46 4.97 -26.82
CA SER A 57 11.16 6.42 -26.78
C SER A 57 9.97 6.81 -25.89
N ARG A 58 9.21 5.83 -25.41
CA ARG A 58 8.11 6.06 -24.47
C ARG A 58 8.61 6.33 -23.04
N ILE A 59 9.89 5.99 -22.74
CA ILE A 59 10.50 6.17 -21.43
C ILE A 59 11.02 7.59 -21.29
N LYS A 60 10.55 8.27 -20.25
CA LYS A 60 11.03 9.57 -19.79
C LYS A 60 11.70 9.41 -18.44
N ILE A 61 12.94 9.83 -18.32
CA ILE A 61 13.68 9.81 -17.05
C ILE A 61 13.64 11.19 -16.43
N ILE A 62 13.23 11.26 -15.17
CA ILE A 62 13.37 12.45 -14.32
C ILE A 62 14.40 12.10 -13.26
N ASP A 63 15.62 12.59 -13.47
CA ASP A 63 16.72 12.39 -12.52
C ASP A 63 16.81 13.60 -11.58
N LYS A 64 16.83 13.34 -10.26
CA LYS A 64 16.86 14.40 -9.24
C LYS A 64 17.60 13.94 -7.99
N SER A 65 18.03 14.90 -7.16
CA SER A 65 18.55 14.59 -5.83
C SER A 65 17.46 13.97 -4.94
N ASN A 66 17.87 13.07 -4.02
CA ASN A 66 16.92 12.39 -3.13
C ASN A 66 16.11 13.40 -2.31
N SER A 67 14.80 13.29 -2.41
CA SER A 67 13.83 14.13 -1.69
C SER A 67 12.65 13.35 -1.13
N GLY A 68 12.62 12.05 -1.36
CA GLY A 68 11.61 11.13 -0.85
C GLY A 68 10.52 10.77 -1.84
N TYR A 69 9.84 9.69 -1.51
CA TYR A 69 8.84 9.03 -2.35
C TYR A 69 7.68 9.97 -2.74
N GLY A 70 7.11 10.68 -1.77
CA GLY A 70 5.94 11.55 -2.01
C GLY A 70 6.23 12.67 -3.02
N ILE A 71 7.40 13.33 -2.89
CA ILE A 71 7.84 14.37 -3.85
C ILE A 71 8.06 13.75 -5.23
N SER A 72 8.73 12.59 -5.30
CA SER A 72 8.98 11.89 -6.55
C SER A 72 7.68 11.52 -7.27
N MET A 73 6.72 10.99 -6.55
CA MET A 73 5.40 10.64 -7.11
C MET A 73 4.62 11.87 -7.56
N ASN A 74 4.67 12.97 -6.81
CA ASN A 74 4.03 14.23 -7.20
C ASN A 74 4.66 14.81 -8.48
N ILE A 75 5.97 14.76 -8.63
CA ILE A 75 6.66 15.12 -9.87
C ILE A 75 6.20 14.21 -11.03
N GLY A 76 6.06 12.91 -10.80
CA GLY A 76 5.51 11.99 -11.78
C GLY A 76 4.09 12.36 -12.22
N LEU A 77 3.21 12.69 -11.28
CA LEU A 77 1.84 13.14 -11.55
C LEU A 77 1.81 14.43 -12.38
N ASP A 78 2.71 15.39 -12.09
CA ASP A 78 2.79 16.67 -12.80
C ASP A 78 3.30 16.51 -14.25
N ASN A 79 4.10 15.49 -14.52
CA ASN A 79 4.64 15.18 -15.85
C ASN A 79 3.78 14.21 -16.66
N ALA A 80 2.75 13.62 -16.04
CA ALA A 80 1.84 12.71 -16.70
C ALA A 80 0.96 13.46 -17.73
N THR A 81 0.85 12.89 -18.95
CA THR A 81 0.04 13.45 -20.05
C THR A 81 -1.06 12.51 -20.52
N GLY A 82 -1.06 11.25 -20.06
CA GLY A 82 -2.04 10.23 -20.40
C GLY A 82 -3.45 10.52 -19.87
N ASP A 83 -4.44 9.85 -20.39
CA ASP A 83 -5.82 9.94 -19.90
C ASP A 83 -5.93 9.40 -18.47
N TYR A 84 -5.20 8.33 -18.18
CA TYR A 84 -5.11 7.69 -16.88
C TYR A 84 -3.65 7.63 -16.39
N VAL A 85 -3.48 7.53 -15.09
CA VAL A 85 -2.20 7.30 -14.42
C VAL A 85 -2.23 5.90 -13.81
N GLY A 86 -1.20 5.10 -14.10
CA GLY A 86 -0.89 3.86 -13.41
C GLY A 86 0.40 4.00 -12.61
N ILE A 87 0.61 3.16 -11.63
CA ILE A 87 1.81 3.15 -10.78
C ILE A 87 2.35 1.73 -10.75
N ILE A 88 3.66 1.58 -10.96
CA ILE A 88 4.37 0.30 -10.75
C ILE A 88 5.57 0.60 -9.86
N GLU A 89 5.63 -0.03 -8.70
CA GLU A 89 6.79 0.05 -7.81
C GLU A 89 7.99 -0.67 -8.47
N SER A 90 9.16 -0.07 -8.39
CA SER A 90 10.33 -0.53 -9.15
C SER A 90 10.93 -1.86 -8.70
N ASP A 91 10.46 -2.44 -7.60
CA ASP A 91 10.79 -3.80 -7.16
C ASP A 91 9.71 -4.84 -7.48
N ASP A 92 8.61 -4.42 -8.14
CA ASP A 92 7.48 -5.24 -8.57
C ASP A 92 7.48 -5.40 -10.10
N PHE A 93 6.59 -6.24 -10.63
CA PHE A 93 6.37 -6.39 -12.07
C PHE A 93 4.91 -6.72 -12.37
N ALA A 94 4.49 -6.49 -13.62
CA ALA A 94 3.10 -6.63 -14.05
C ALA A 94 2.94 -7.64 -15.18
N ASP A 95 1.80 -8.32 -15.23
CA ASP A 95 1.37 -9.09 -16.40
C ASP A 95 1.19 -8.17 -17.61
N LEU A 96 1.49 -8.69 -18.80
CA LEU A 96 1.51 -7.91 -20.05
C LEU A 96 0.16 -7.29 -20.45
N GLY A 97 -0.94 -7.86 -19.99
CA GLY A 97 -2.30 -7.38 -20.27
C GLY A 97 -2.86 -6.37 -19.28
N MET A 98 -2.10 -6.00 -18.23
CA MET A 98 -2.63 -5.19 -17.12
C MET A 98 -3.24 -3.87 -17.60
N PHE A 99 -2.45 -3.02 -18.24
CA PHE A 99 -2.92 -1.68 -18.62
C PHE A 99 -3.98 -1.70 -19.72
N GLU A 100 -3.93 -2.66 -20.64
CA GLU A 100 -4.97 -2.81 -21.66
C GLU A 100 -6.33 -3.17 -21.04
N THR A 101 -6.35 -4.15 -20.14
CA THR A 101 -7.56 -4.58 -19.46
C THR A 101 -8.14 -3.45 -18.60
N LEU A 102 -7.31 -2.82 -17.76
CA LEU A 102 -7.78 -1.75 -16.88
C LEU A 102 -8.26 -0.51 -17.66
N TYR A 103 -7.56 -0.15 -18.75
CA TYR A 103 -7.95 0.97 -19.61
C TYR A 103 -9.29 0.69 -20.31
N ASN A 104 -9.45 -0.49 -20.91
CA ASN A 104 -10.72 -0.86 -21.55
C ASN A 104 -11.88 -0.82 -20.56
N MET A 105 -11.71 -1.41 -19.37
CA MET A 105 -12.71 -1.33 -18.30
C MET A 105 -13.05 0.11 -17.94
N SER A 106 -12.06 1.00 -17.88
CA SER A 106 -12.28 2.40 -17.51
C SER A 106 -13.08 3.17 -18.55
N VAL A 107 -12.81 2.95 -19.83
CA VAL A 107 -13.49 3.62 -20.95
C VAL A 107 -14.91 3.09 -21.15
N GLU A 108 -15.08 1.77 -21.14
CA GLU A 108 -16.37 1.10 -21.29
C GLU A 108 -17.36 1.52 -20.21
N ASN A 109 -16.89 1.65 -18.98
CA ASN A 109 -17.71 1.99 -17.82
C ASN A 109 -17.68 3.48 -17.46
N LYS A 110 -16.85 4.30 -18.13
CA LYS A 110 -16.70 5.75 -17.90
C LYS A 110 -16.39 6.09 -16.44
N VAL A 111 -15.44 5.36 -15.84
CA VAL A 111 -15.13 5.49 -14.42
C VAL A 111 -13.87 6.32 -14.17
N ASP A 112 -13.78 6.90 -12.97
CA ASP A 112 -12.63 7.68 -12.53
C ASP A 112 -11.47 6.79 -12.08
N LEU A 113 -11.79 5.56 -11.63
CA LEU A 113 -10.82 4.67 -11.02
C LEU A 113 -11.16 3.20 -11.29
N VAL A 114 -10.14 2.43 -11.70
CA VAL A 114 -10.22 0.97 -11.84
C VAL A 114 -9.17 0.33 -10.95
N LYS A 115 -9.54 -0.73 -10.21
CA LYS A 115 -8.59 -1.54 -9.43
C LYS A 115 -8.75 -3.01 -9.70
N SER A 116 -7.61 -3.71 -9.66
CA SER A 116 -7.54 -5.17 -9.74
C SER A 116 -7.04 -5.79 -8.43
N ASP A 117 -7.20 -7.10 -8.30
CA ASP A 117 -6.43 -7.88 -7.37
C ASP A 117 -4.95 -7.95 -7.80
N TRP A 118 -4.11 -8.58 -7.00
CA TRP A 118 -2.68 -8.76 -7.24
C TRP A 118 -2.20 -10.12 -6.73
N TYR A 119 -0.95 -10.44 -7.06
CA TYR A 119 -0.24 -11.58 -6.51
C TYR A 119 0.76 -11.13 -5.46
N CYS A 120 0.87 -11.85 -4.35
CA CYS A 120 2.03 -11.80 -3.47
C CYS A 120 3.09 -12.74 -4.07
N TYR A 121 4.25 -12.19 -4.43
CA TYR A 121 5.31 -12.91 -5.14
C TYR A 121 6.56 -13.09 -4.28
N TRP A 122 7.16 -14.27 -4.34
CA TRP A 122 8.43 -14.59 -3.69
C TRP A 122 9.47 -15.02 -4.71
N THR A 123 10.52 -14.21 -4.88
CA THR A 123 11.65 -14.49 -5.79
C THR A 123 12.32 -15.82 -5.48
N LYS A 124 12.48 -16.14 -4.19
CA LYS A 124 13.23 -17.31 -3.72
C LYS A 124 12.74 -18.65 -4.31
N ASN A 125 11.45 -18.80 -4.52
CA ASN A 125 10.82 -20.02 -5.03
C ASN A 125 9.94 -19.80 -6.27
N ASN A 126 10.03 -18.62 -6.85
CA ASN A 126 9.25 -18.19 -8.03
C ASN A 126 7.76 -18.54 -7.87
N SER A 127 7.17 -18.11 -6.75
CA SER A 127 5.79 -18.46 -6.43
C SER A 127 4.92 -17.24 -6.22
N ASP A 128 3.71 -17.34 -6.74
CA ASP A 128 2.64 -16.38 -6.59
C ASP A 128 1.51 -16.92 -5.72
N ILE A 129 0.97 -16.07 -4.89
CA ILE A 129 -0.28 -16.30 -4.17
C ILE A 129 -1.19 -15.10 -4.42
N LYS A 130 -2.33 -15.34 -5.06
CA LYS A 130 -3.32 -14.30 -5.30
C LYS A 130 -3.86 -13.76 -3.96
N ALA A 131 -3.92 -12.43 -3.83
CA ALA A 131 -4.31 -11.76 -2.59
C ALA A 131 -5.79 -11.97 -2.24
N ASN A 132 -6.66 -12.08 -3.26
CA ASN A 132 -8.12 -12.20 -3.09
C ASN A 132 -8.70 -11.10 -2.18
N ALA A 133 -8.22 -9.86 -2.36
CA ALA A 133 -8.63 -8.70 -1.58
C ALA A 133 -9.98 -8.14 -2.04
N ILE A 134 -10.33 -8.33 -3.32
CA ILE A 134 -11.57 -7.86 -3.93
C ILE A 134 -12.60 -8.99 -3.88
N SER A 135 -13.76 -8.71 -3.29
CA SER A 135 -14.85 -9.69 -3.25
C SER A 135 -15.57 -9.78 -4.60
N LYS A 136 -16.19 -10.94 -4.88
CA LYS A 136 -16.95 -11.15 -6.12
C LYS A 136 -18.13 -10.18 -6.25
N GLU A 137 -18.73 -9.77 -5.13
CA GLU A 137 -19.87 -8.85 -5.09
C GLU A 137 -19.49 -7.43 -5.53
N LEU A 138 -18.22 -7.03 -5.33
CA LEU A 138 -17.68 -5.75 -5.80
C LEU A 138 -17.13 -5.80 -7.22
N SER A 139 -16.78 -7.00 -7.70
CA SER A 139 -16.13 -7.17 -9.00
C SER A 139 -17.09 -6.84 -10.15
N ASN A 140 -16.56 -6.13 -11.15
CA ASN A 140 -17.26 -5.78 -12.40
C ASN A 140 -18.58 -5.01 -12.19
N ARG A 141 -18.66 -4.28 -11.09
CA ARG A 141 -19.78 -3.39 -10.74
C ARG A 141 -19.25 -1.98 -10.53
N VAL A 142 -19.88 -1.01 -11.18
CA VAL A 142 -19.61 0.40 -10.91
C VAL A 142 -20.26 0.81 -9.60
N PHE A 143 -19.55 1.47 -8.73
CA PHE A 143 -20.03 1.97 -7.45
C PHE A 143 -19.40 3.31 -7.06
N SER A 144 -19.99 3.98 -6.09
CA SER A 144 -19.40 5.12 -5.41
C SER A 144 -18.82 4.69 -4.07
N THR A 145 -17.66 5.23 -3.69
CA THR A 145 -17.09 4.98 -2.36
C THR A 145 -18.00 5.45 -1.22
N LYS A 146 -18.90 6.40 -1.48
CA LYS A 146 -19.93 6.82 -0.49
C LYS A 146 -20.90 5.70 -0.16
N ASP A 147 -21.25 4.90 -1.16
CA ASP A 147 -22.18 3.77 -0.98
C ASP A 147 -21.47 2.54 -0.39
N GLU A 148 -20.15 2.44 -0.61
CA GLU A 148 -19.32 1.31 -0.19
C GLU A 148 -18.08 1.78 0.63
N PRO A 149 -18.27 2.50 1.76
CA PRO A 149 -17.15 3.13 2.48
C PRO A 149 -16.18 2.11 3.08
N PHE A 150 -16.57 0.84 3.18
CA PHE A 150 -15.67 -0.21 3.67
C PHE A 150 -14.44 -0.45 2.77
N VAL A 151 -14.47 -0.03 1.50
CA VAL A 151 -13.31 -0.13 0.58
C VAL A 151 -12.11 0.68 1.09
N LEU A 152 -12.34 1.72 1.91
CA LEU A 152 -11.27 2.47 2.58
C LEU A 152 -10.48 1.63 3.61
N LYS A 153 -11.01 0.48 4.03
CA LYS A 153 -10.31 -0.46 4.94
C LYS A 153 -9.46 -1.48 4.19
N MET A 154 -9.56 -1.52 2.87
CA MET A 154 -8.74 -2.41 2.06
C MET A 154 -7.29 -1.96 2.08
N GLN A 155 -6.38 -2.86 1.74
CA GLN A 155 -4.97 -2.51 1.58
C GLN A 155 -4.83 -1.38 0.54
N PRO A 156 -4.07 -0.31 0.82
CA PRO A 156 -3.86 0.80 -0.09
C PRO A 156 -2.89 0.42 -1.22
N ALA A 157 -3.23 -0.63 -1.99
CA ALA A 157 -2.46 -1.13 -3.12
C ALA A 157 -2.62 -0.18 -4.32
N ILE A 158 -1.98 1.00 -4.28
CA ILE A 158 -2.12 2.04 -5.31
C ILE A 158 -1.62 1.59 -6.69
N TRP A 159 -0.70 0.65 -6.71
CA TRP A 159 -0.07 0.04 -7.88
C TRP A 159 -0.93 -1.03 -8.58
N SER A 160 -2.07 -1.41 -8.02
CA SER A 160 -2.99 -2.40 -8.62
C SER A 160 -4.14 -1.76 -9.39
N GLY A 161 -3.97 -0.56 -9.95
CA GLY A 161 -5.04 0.13 -10.63
C GLY A 161 -4.59 1.31 -11.49
N ILE A 162 -5.57 1.94 -12.13
CA ILE A 162 -5.39 3.18 -12.88
C ILE A 162 -6.38 4.24 -12.40
N TYR A 163 -5.96 5.49 -12.49
CA TYR A 163 -6.66 6.66 -11.97
C TYR A 163 -6.81 7.68 -13.09
N LYS A 164 -8.00 8.19 -13.34
CA LYS A 164 -8.22 9.23 -14.36
C LYS A 164 -7.42 10.48 -13.97
N ARG A 165 -6.50 10.90 -14.83
CA ARG A 165 -5.56 11.99 -14.52
C ARG A 165 -6.25 13.33 -14.25
N GLU A 166 -7.27 13.67 -15.03
CA GLU A 166 -8.02 14.92 -14.88
C GLU A 166 -8.64 15.03 -13.50
N PHE A 167 -9.28 13.96 -13.02
CA PHE A 167 -9.87 13.90 -11.68
C PHE A 167 -8.83 14.06 -10.57
N LEU A 168 -7.66 13.41 -10.68
CA LEU A 168 -6.58 13.57 -9.70
C LEU A 168 -6.16 15.04 -9.58
N LYS A 169 -6.01 15.71 -10.74
CA LYS A 169 -5.63 17.11 -10.81
C LYS A 169 -6.72 18.06 -10.26
N GLU A 170 -7.97 17.88 -10.67
CA GLU A 170 -9.09 18.72 -10.23
C GLU A 170 -9.37 18.61 -8.72
N LYS A 171 -9.11 17.45 -8.14
CA LYS A 171 -9.38 17.17 -6.73
C LYS A 171 -8.14 17.30 -5.85
N ASP A 172 -7.02 17.75 -6.40
CA ASP A 172 -5.73 17.88 -5.71
C ASP A 172 -5.35 16.60 -4.95
N VAL A 173 -5.48 15.44 -5.65
CA VAL A 173 -5.09 14.15 -5.10
C VAL A 173 -3.58 13.98 -5.26
N ARG A 174 -2.85 14.28 -4.20
CA ARG A 174 -1.38 14.31 -4.14
C ARG A 174 -0.87 13.42 -3.02
N PHE A 175 0.36 12.96 -3.16
CA PHE A 175 1.08 12.30 -2.09
C PHE A 175 1.52 13.30 -1.04
N LEU A 176 1.60 12.89 0.23
CA LEU A 176 2.18 13.69 1.29
C LEU A 176 3.72 13.75 1.10
N GLU A 177 4.27 14.94 1.10
CA GLU A 177 5.69 15.18 0.87
C GLU A 177 6.49 15.06 2.16
N THR A 178 6.61 13.84 2.68
CA THR A 178 7.44 13.51 3.84
C THR A 178 8.74 12.84 3.40
N PRO A 179 9.84 12.98 4.18
CA PRO A 179 11.11 12.37 3.85
C PRO A 179 11.07 10.84 3.75
N GLY A 180 11.73 10.29 2.74
CA GLY A 180 11.84 8.86 2.51
C GLY A 180 10.56 8.23 1.94
N ALA A 181 10.44 6.90 2.01
CA ALA A 181 9.26 6.16 1.55
C ALA A 181 8.58 5.48 2.75
N SER A 182 7.33 5.85 3.08
CA SER A 182 6.62 5.26 4.22
C SER A 182 5.16 5.68 4.30
N TYR A 183 4.25 4.78 3.94
CA TYR A 183 2.80 4.96 4.06
C TYR A 183 2.16 6.06 3.21
N GLN A 184 2.90 6.75 2.31
CA GLN A 184 2.34 7.77 1.42
C GLN A 184 1.27 7.20 0.46
N ASP A 185 1.32 5.91 0.18
CA ASP A 185 0.28 5.14 -0.50
C ASP A 185 -1.07 5.24 0.22
N THR A 186 -1.08 5.23 1.56
CA THR A 186 -2.30 5.35 2.36
C THR A 186 -3.01 6.67 2.12
N GLY A 187 -2.30 7.80 2.22
CA GLY A 187 -2.87 9.12 2.01
C GLY A 187 -3.40 9.31 0.59
N PHE A 188 -2.62 8.88 -0.41
CA PHE A 188 -3.04 8.95 -1.82
C PHE A 188 -4.29 8.08 -2.07
N TYR A 189 -4.29 6.82 -1.59
CA TYR A 189 -5.42 5.91 -1.74
C TYR A 189 -6.71 6.49 -1.17
N PHE A 190 -6.65 7.01 0.07
CA PHE A 190 -7.83 7.62 0.71
C PHE A 190 -8.37 8.79 -0.09
N LYS A 191 -7.50 9.73 -0.50
CA LYS A 191 -7.90 10.90 -1.29
C LYS A 191 -8.52 10.49 -2.61
N ALA A 192 -7.88 9.57 -3.35
CA ALA A 192 -8.39 9.07 -4.62
C ALA A 192 -9.74 8.38 -4.47
N MET A 193 -9.88 7.46 -3.52
CA MET A 193 -11.12 6.72 -3.30
C MET A 193 -12.27 7.63 -2.85
N MET A 194 -12.02 8.57 -1.92
CA MET A 194 -13.07 9.47 -1.42
C MET A 194 -13.57 10.47 -2.46
N GLN A 195 -12.73 10.87 -3.41
CA GLN A 195 -13.07 11.86 -4.43
C GLN A 195 -13.62 11.24 -5.72
N ALA A 196 -13.31 9.98 -6.00
CA ALA A 196 -13.81 9.30 -7.19
C ALA A 196 -15.34 9.20 -7.15
N LYS A 197 -16.00 9.68 -8.21
CA LYS A 197 -17.46 9.59 -8.36
C LYS A 197 -17.89 8.19 -8.74
N SER A 198 -17.05 7.49 -9.50
CA SER A 198 -17.33 6.16 -10.03
C SER A 198 -16.05 5.30 -10.00
N VAL A 199 -16.19 4.13 -9.43
CA VAL A 199 -15.11 3.15 -9.24
C VAL A 199 -15.59 1.80 -9.76
N ILE A 200 -14.70 1.04 -10.38
CA ILE A 200 -14.93 -0.35 -10.74
C ILE A 200 -13.76 -1.21 -10.28
N PHE A 201 -14.04 -2.37 -9.71
CA PHE A 201 -13.03 -3.34 -9.33
C PHE A 201 -13.13 -4.60 -10.18
N THR A 202 -12.01 -5.31 -10.35
CA THR A 202 -11.99 -6.66 -10.90
C THR A 202 -11.25 -7.60 -9.96
N THR A 203 -11.73 -8.84 -9.86
CA THR A 203 -11.00 -9.90 -9.17
C THR A 203 -9.82 -10.44 -9.97
N GLU A 204 -9.63 -10.03 -11.23
CA GLU A 204 -8.42 -10.37 -11.96
C GLU A 204 -7.19 -9.78 -11.28
N ALA A 205 -6.07 -10.47 -11.35
CA ALA A 205 -4.81 -10.06 -10.73
C ALA A 205 -3.75 -9.92 -11.81
N PHE A 206 -2.99 -8.84 -11.78
CA PHE A 206 -2.00 -8.53 -12.81
C PHE A 206 -0.64 -8.13 -12.25
N LEU A 207 -0.58 -7.57 -11.06
CA LEU A 207 0.67 -7.12 -10.47
C LEU A 207 1.21 -8.15 -9.50
N HIS A 208 2.51 -8.40 -9.56
CA HIS A 208 3.27 -9.29 -8.70
C HIS A 208 4.02 -8.48 -7.65
N TYR A 209 3.40 -8.34 -6.48
CA TYR A 209 3.95 -7.60 -5.34
C TYR A 209 5.00 -8.44 -4.60
N ARG A 210 6.26 -8.03 -4.70
CA ARG A 210 7.41 -8.76 -4.15
C ARG A 210 7.45 -8.71 -2.63
N GLN A 211 7.47 -9.89 -2.00
CA GLN A 211 7.41 -10.05 -0.54
C GLN A 211 8.79 -10.22 0.11
N ASP A 212 9.79 -10.64 -0.64
CA ASP A 212 11.12 -11.01 -0.12
C ASP A 212 12.23 -9.99 -0.43
N ASN A 213 11.87 -8.75 -0.80
CA ASN A 213 12.80 -7.64 -0.86
C ASN A 213 13.16 -7.19 0.57
N LEU A 214 14.40 -7.47 1.00
CA LEU A 214 14.87 -7.11 2.34
C LEU A 214 14.99 -5.59 2.56
N ASN A 215 15.18 -4.84 1.47
CA ASN A 215 15.30 -3.38 1.49
C ASN A 215 13.96 -2.65 1.40
N SER A 216 12.85 -3.39 1.31
CA SER A 216 11.51 -2.80 1.29
C SER A 216 11.29 -1.87 2.49
N SER A 217 10.70 -0.71 2.21
CA SER A 217 10.38 0.30 3.23
C SER A 217 9.54 -0.26 4.39
N VAL A 218 8.74 -1.28 4.10
CA VAL A 218 7.89 -2.02 5.06
C VAL A 218 8.70 -2.68 6.18
N ASN A 219 9.98 -3.02 5.93
CA ASN A 219 10.84 -3.68 6.90
C ASN A 219 11.50 -2.73 7.90
N ASN A 220 11.40 -1.41 7.70
CA ASN A 220 12.05 -0.42 8.57
C ASN A 220 11.25 -0.16 9.85
N LYS A 221 11.68 -0.77 10.95
CA LYS A 221 11.03 -0.66 12.27
C LYS A 221 11.21 0.70 12.97
N ASN A 222 12.03 1.60 12.41
CA ASN A 222 12.26 2.94 12.96
C ASN A 222 11.29 3.98 12.40
N LYS A 223 10.46 3.63 11.42
CA LYS A 223 9.41 4.49 10.86
C LYS A 223 8.17 4.45 11.76
N VAL A 224 8.23 5.18 12.88
CA VAL A 224 7.26 5.08 13.98
C VAL A 224 6.02 5.90 13.71
N TYR A 225 6.18 7.19 13.35
CA TYR A 225 5.09 8.16 13.28
C TYR A 225 4.60 8.47 11.86
N CYS A 226 5.20 7.90 10.81
CA CYS A 226 4.82 8.19 9.43
C CYS A 226 3.34 7.91 9.14
N ILE A 227 2.79 6.84 9.71
CA ILE A 227 1.36 6.54 9.61
C ILE A 227 0.48 7.60 10.29
N CYS A 228 0.99 8.21 11.37
CA CYS A 228 0.28 9.29 12.07
C CYS A 228 0.18 10.54 11.19
N ASP A 229 1.27 10.86 10.48
CA ASP A 229 1.33 12.01 9.59
C ASP A 229 0.38 11.82 8.40
N GLU A 230 0.31 10.61 7.82
CA GLU A 230 -0.64 10.29 6.75
C GLU A 230 -2.10 10.44 7.22
N TYR A 231 -2.47 9.94 8.39
CA TYR A 231 -3.85 10.09 8.87
C TYR A 231 -4.19 11.51 9.31
N LYS A 232 -3.23 12.32 9.76
CA LYS A 232 -3.44 13.76 9.96
C LYS A 232 -3.70 14.48 8.64
N GLU A 233 -2.96 14.13 7.60
CA GLU A 233 -3.17 14.68 6.27
C GLU A 233 -4.53 14.25 5.68
N ILE A 234 -4.93 12.98 5.84
CA ILE A 234 -6.27 12.50 5.44
C ILE A 234 -7.35 13.31 6.15
N GLU A 235 -7.23 13.51 7.45
CA GLU A 235 -8.18 14.32 8.23
C GLU A 235 -8.21 15.77 7.76
N ARG A 236 -7.04 16.39 7.54
CA ARG A 236 -6.91 17.74 6.99
C ARG A 236 -7.62 17.85 5.64
N TYR A 237 -7.37 16.88 4.74
CA TYR A 237 -7.96 16.84 3.41
C TYR A 237 -9.47 16.69 3.46
N ILE A 238 -10.00 15.81 4.31
CA ILE A 238 -11.46 15.65 4.50
C ILE A 238 -12.09 16.96 4.99
N LYS A 239 -11.51 17.61 6.01
CA LYS A 239 -12.01 18.86 6.58
C LYS A 239 -11.95 20.03 5.60
N ALA A 240 -10.94 20.07 4.73
CA ALA A 240 -10.84 21.06 3.67
C ALA A 240 -11.87 20.83 2.54
N ASN A 241 -12.44 19.64 2.43
CA ASN A 241 -13.44 19.26 1.43
C ASN A 241 -14.77 18.93 2.13
N GLN A 242 -15.56 19.94 2.47
CA GLN A 242 -16.75 19.82 3.32
C GLN A 242 -17.72 18.69 2.90
N HIS A 243 -17.85 18.42 1.59
CA HIS A 243 -18.68 17.34 1.06
C HIS A 243 -18.23 15.92 1.41
N LEU A 244 -16.99 15.76 1.93
CA LEU A 244 -16.44 14.48 2.38
C LEU A 244 -16.68 14.22 3.88
N VAL A 245 -16.94 15.29 4.66
CA VAL A 245 -16.97 15.20 6.13
C VAL A 245 -18.02 14.21 6.61
N GLU A 246 -19.26 14.38 6.17
CA GLU A 246 -20.38 13.50 6.59
C GLU A 246 -20.15 12.04 6.22
N SER A 247 -19.61 11.79 5.01
CA SER A 247 -19.47 10.42 4.49
C SER A 247 -18.23 9.69 5.01
N PHE A 248 -17.14 10.40 5.30
CA PHE A 248 -15.84 9.75 5.45
C PHE A 248 -15.07 10.07 6.73
N LEU A 249 -15.39 11.15 7.45
CA LEU A 249 -14.58 11.55 8.61
C LEU A 249 -14.59 10.48 9.70
N GLU A 250 -15.76 9.99 10.09
CA GLU A 250 -15.88 8.93 11.10
C GLU A 250 -15.24 7.60 10.62
N CYS A 251 -15.43 7.26 9.34
CA CYS A 251 -14.80 6.09 8.74
C CYS A 251 -13.26 6.20 8.77
N SER A 252 -12.71 7.37 8.47
CA SER A 252 -11.27 7.61 8.49
C SER A 252 -10.68 7.41 9.88
N TYR A 253 -11.39 7.82 10.94
CA TYR A 253 -10.96 7.57 12.32
C TYR A 253 -10.98 6.08 12.69
N ALA A 254 -11.95 5.32 12.20
CA ALA A 254 -11.98 3.87 12.40
C ALA A 254 -10.79 3.18 11.70
N CYS A 255 -10.44 3.63 10.49
CA CYS A 255 -9.26 3.15 9.77
C CYS A 255 -7.96 3.55 10.49
N ARG A 256 -7.86 4.81 10.96
CA ARG A 256 -6.73 5.31 11.75
C ARG A 256 -6.49 4.49 13.00
N TYR A 257 -7.55 4.18 13.76
CA TYR A 257 -7.44 3.33 14.93
C TYR A 257 -6.84 1.96 14.62
N LYS A 258 -7.35 1.29 13.57
CA LYS A 258 -6.85 -0.01 13.13
C LYS A 258 -5.41 0.05 12.62
N ALA A 259 -5.06 1.10 11.90
CA ALA A 259 -3.70 1.29 11.40
C ALA A 259 -2.70 1.50 12.54
N TYR A 260 -3.09 2.26 13.57
CA TYR A 260 -2.26 2.47 14.76
C TYR A 260 -2.12 1.18 15.57
N ASP A 261 -3.22 0.46 15.82
CA ASP A 261 -3.20 -0.85 16.48
C ASP A 261 -2.24 -1.82 15.77
N TRP A 262 -2.30 -1.88 14.43
CA TRP A 262 -1.40 -2.72 13.64
C TRP A 262 0.06 -2.26 13.69
N THR A 263 0.31 -0.95 13.71
CA THR A 263 1.65 -0.35 13.75
C THR A 263 2.40 -0.73 15.02
N VAL A 264 1.71 -0.84 16.18
CA VAL A 264 2.32 -1.29 17.44
C VAL A 264 3.05 -2.64 17.29
N TYR A 265 2.55 -3.54 16.42
CA TYR A 265 3.19 -4.84 16.18
C TYR A 265 4.38 -4.79 15.22
N ARG A 266 4.62 -3.66 14.55
CA ARG A 266 5.65 -3.52 13.49
C ARG A 266 6.86 -2.72 13.92
N ILE A 267 6.66 -1.69 14.75
CA ILE A 267 7.74 -0.83 15.22
C ILE A 267 8.68 -1.56 16.19
N ALA A 268 9.88 -1.02 16.37
CA ALA A 268 10.80 -1.57 17.36
C ALA A 268 10.24 -1.38 18.78
N GLU A 269 10.40 -2.41 19.62
CA GLU A 269 9.78 -2.46 20.96
C GLU A 269 10.07 -1.24 21.83
N LYS A 270 11.27 -0.65 21.68
CA LYS A 270 11.66 0.55 22.42
C LYS A 270 10.76 1.77 22.15
N PHE A 271 10.06 1.79 21.01
CA PHE A 271 9.18 2.90 20.64
C PHE A 271 7.70 2.66 20.99
N ILE A 272 7.35 1.43 21.42
CA ILE A 272 5.94 1.08 21.68
C ILE A 272 5.30 1.95 22.75
N PRO A 273 5.92 2.21 23.91
CA PRO A 273 5.31 3.07 24.93
C PRO A 273 4.97 4.46 24.40
N ASP A 274 5.95 5.13 23.78
CA ASP A 274 5.78 6.50 23.25
C ASP A 274 4.73 6.55 22.14
N PHE A 275 4.70 5.52 21.27
CA PHE A 275 3.70 5.42 20.22
C PHE A 275 2.28 5.23 20.79
N ILE A 276 2.11 4.38 21.81
CA ILE A 276 0.82 4.16 22.47
C ILE A 276 0.36 5.43 23.21
N ASP A 277 1.27 6.17 23.83
CA ASP A 277 0.95 7.46 24.45
C ASP A 277 0.48 8.50 23.42
N ASN A 278 1.15 8.57 22.27
CA ASN A 278 0.69 9.39 21.14
C ASN A 278 -0.69 8.94 20.63
N PHE A 279 -0.90 7.63 20.46
CA PHE A 279 -2.16 7.03 20.05
C PHE A 279 -3.30 7.43 21.00
N ALA A 280 -3.09 7.27 22.30
CA ALA A 280 -4.08 7.65 23.31
C ALA A 280 -4.38 9.15 23.30
N ARG A 281 -3.35 10.00 23.18
CA ARG A 281 -3.51 11.46 23.14
C ARG A 281 -4.34 11.90 21.94
N GLU A 282 -4.02 11.41 20.73
CA GLU A 282 -4.75 11.78 19.52
C GLU A 282 -6.22 11.33 19.59
N PHE A 283 -6.50 10.12 20.07
CA PHE A 283 -7.87 9.63 20.16
C PHE A 283 -8.67 10.25 21.32
N LYS A 284 -8.02 10.74 22.38
CA LYS A 284 -8.69 11.57 23.39
C LYS A 284 -9.19 12.90 22.79
N GLU A 285 -8.41 13.53 21.93
CA GLU A 285 -8.83 14.77 21.28
C GLU A 285 -9.95 14.51 20.24
N ILE A 286 -9.87 13.41 19.50
CA ILE A 286 -10.94 13.01 18.58
C ILE A 286 -12.24 12.69 19.33
N GLU A 287 -12.19 11.98 20.47
CA GLU A 287 -13.36 11.67 21.26
C GLU A 287 -14.04 12.94 21.82
N LYS A 288 -13.26 13.91 22.29
CA LYS A 288 -13.78 15.21 22.76
C LYS A 288 -14.50 16.01 21.65
N SER A 289 -14.18 15.77 20.40
CA SER A 289 -14.85 16.45 19.26
C SER A 289 -16.24 15.89 18.96
N GLU A 290 -16.70 14.86 19.67
CA GLU A 290 -18.01 14.21 19.53
C GLU A 290 -18.32 13.68 18.10
N VAL A 291 -17.28 13.47 17.29
CA VAL A 291 -17.39 12.96 15.89
C VAL A 291 -17.51 11.43 15.87
N LEU A 292 -17.12 10.74 16.95
CA LEU A 292 -17.15 9.28 17.03
C LEU A 292 -18.55 8.78 17.31
N GLY A 293 -19.22 8.23 16.29
CA GLY A 293 -20.57 7.74 16.35
C GLY A 293 -20.69 6.22 16.29
N LYS A 294 -21.86 5.74 15.94
CA LYS A 294 -22.22 4.33 15.87
C LYS A 294 -21.31 3.53 14.94
N TYR A 295 -20.91 4.12 13.82
CA TYR A 295 -20.04 3.44 12.85
C TYR A 295 -18.68 3.14 13.46
N PHE A 296 -18.01 4.14 14.04
CA PHE A 296 -16.71 3.95 14.70
C PHE A 296 -16.77 2.82 15.74
N TYR A 297 -17.71 2.90 16.68
CA TYR A 297 -17.84 1.92 17.75
C TYR A 297 -18.24 0.52 17.26
N SER A 298 -18.81 0.38 16.05
CA SER A 298 -19.03 -0.92 15.42
C SER A 298 -17.75 -1.53 14.85
N GLN A 299 -16.71 -0.72 14.60
CA GLN A 299 -15.47 -1.12 13.97
C GLN A 299 -14.32 -1.41 14.94
N VAL A 300 -14.42 -0.92 16.18
CA VAL A 300 -13.37 -1.04 17.19
C VAL A 300 -13.85 -1.88 18.38
N ASN A 301 -12.91 -2.53 19.08
CA ASN A 301 -13.24 -3.17 20.35
C ASN A 301 -13.39 -2.09 21.42
N LYS A 302 -14.62 -1.84 21.88
CA LYS A 302 -14.92 -0.79 22.86
C LYS A 302 -14.10 -0.94 24.14
N LYS A 303 -13.91 -2.15 24.67
CA LYS A 303 -13.13 -2.39 25.89
C LYS A 303 -11.65 -1.99 25.72
N ASP A 304 -11.07 -2.31 24.55
CA ASP A 304 -9.68 -1.95 24.24
C ASP A 304 -9.57 -0.44 24.01
N PHE A 305 -10.56 0.19 23.38
CA PHE A 305 -10.61 1.64 23.19
C PHE A 305 -10.74 2.38 24.51
N ASP A 306 -11.70 2.01 25.36
CA ASP A 306 -11.87 2.60 26.69
C ASP A 306 -10.61 2.43 27.55
N LEU A 307 -9.93 1.29 27.43
CA LEU A 307 -8.69 1.03 28.15
C LEU A 307 -7.54 1.91 27.63
N LEU A 308 -7.43 2.09 26.31
CA LEU A 308 -6.45 2.99 25.69
C LEU A 308 -6.59 4.41 26.24
N LEU A 309 -7.83 4.92 26.32
CA LEU A 309 -8.10 6.30 26.73
C LEU A 309 -7.97 6.49 28.26
N ASN A 310 -8.50 5.57 29.07
CA ASN A 310 -8.60 5.74 30.49
C ASN A 310 -7.42 5.14 31.29
N ASN A 311 -6.70 4.17 30.72
CA ASN A 311 -5.53 3.55 31.37
C ASN A 311 -4.50 3.10 30.36
N THR A 312 -3.87 4.08 29.69
CA THR A 312 -2.86 3.89 28.62
C THR A 312 -1.72 2.97 29.06
N ASN A 313 -1.25 3.10 30.32
CA ASN A 313 -0.18 2.24 30.86
C ASN A 313 -0.59 0.76 30.92
N LYS A 314 -1.83 0.47 31.34
CA LYS A 314 -2.34 -0.91 31.37
C LYS A 314 -2.51 -1.46 29.96
N PHE A 315 -3.01 -0.65 29.03
CA PHE A 315 -3.11 -0.98 27.61
C PHE A 315 -1.74 -1.35 27.04
N CYS A 316 -0.72 -0.52 27.26
CA CYS A 316 0.65 -0.77 26.82
C CYS A 316 1.20 -2.09 27.36
N LYS A 317 1.04 -2.36 28.68
CA LYS A 317 1.48 -3.62 29.30
C LYS A 317 0.81 -4.84 28.67
N ILE A 318 -0.47 -4.77 28.31
CA ILE A 318 -1.18 -5.87 27.63
C ILE A 318 -0.59 -6.10 26.24
N PHE A 319 -0.34 -5.04 25.47
CA PHE A 319 0.28 -5.15 24.14
C PHE A 319 1.68 -5.76 24.20
N LEU A 320 2.53 -5.29 25.09
CA LEU A 320 3.88 -5.85 25.27
C LEU A 320 3.83 -7.34 25.63
N ARG A 321 2.87 -7.77 26.46
CA ARG A 321 2.65 -9.19 26.75
C ARG A 321 2.20 -9.96 25.52
N LYS A 322 1.25 -9.44 24.71
CA LYS A 322 0.81 -10.08 23.46
C LYS A 322 2.00 -10.26 22.49
N ILE A 323 2.86 -9.25 22.35
CA ILE A 323 4.06 -9.30 21.51
C ILE A 323 5.04 -10.36 22.03
N PHE A 324 5.31 -10.40 23.33
CA PHE A 324 6.18 -11.39 23.96
C PHE A 324 5.69 -12.83 23.71
N PHE A 325 4.41 -13.12 23.95
CA PHE A 325 3.85 -14.45 23.68
C PHE A 325 3.85 -14.80 22.19
N ARG A 326 3.64 -13.84 21.28
CA ARG A 326 3.78 -14.05 19.84
C ARG A 326 5.21 -14.44 19.46
N LYS A 327 6.23 -13.79 20.05
CA LYS A 327 7.64 -14.16 19.85
C LYS A 327 7.94 -15.57 20.33
N ILE A 328 7.48 -15.94 21.53
CA ILE A 328 7.66 -17.31 22.06
C ILE A 328 7.00 -18.33 21.13
N ARG A 329 5.77 -18.08 20.68
CA ARG A 329 5.07 -18.98 19.76
C ARG A 329 5.81 -19.13 18.43
N ASN A 330 6.33 -18.05 17.86
CA ASN A 330 7.09 -18.10 16.63
C ASN A 330 8.43 -18.79 16.81
N PHE A 331 9.11 -18.58 17.95
CA PHE A 331 10.32 -19.30 18.32
C PHE A 331 10.07 -20.81 18.45
N ARG A 332 8.98 -21.22 19.13
CA ARG A 332 8.60 -22.63 19.22
C ARG A 332 8.31 -23.25 17.85
N LYS A 333 7.62 -22.53 16.94
CA LYS A 333 7.40 -23.00 15.57
C LYS A 333 8.69 -23.20 14.77
N LYS A 334 9.70 -22.36 15.00
CA LYS A 334 11.04 -22.51 14.38
C LYS A 334 11.85 -23.63 14.99
N LEU A 335 11.65 -23.93 16.28
CA LEU A 335 12.32 -25.00 17.00
C LEU A 335 11.81 -26.37 16.59
N ILE A 336 10.49 -26.51 16.40
CA ILE A 336 9.82 -27.78 16.12
C ILE A 336 8.93 -27.55 14.90
N SER A 337 9.35 -28.00 13.73
CA SER A 337 8.48 -28.13 12.57
C SER A 337 8.30 -29.61 12.23
N VAL A 338 7.04 -30.03 12.15
CA VAL A 338 6.69 -31.35 11.66
C VAL A 338 6.24 -31.18 10.22
N ASN A 339 7.04 -31.67 9.29
CA ASN A 339 6.69 -31.68 7.88
C ASN A 339 5.89 -32.94 7.54
N PHE A 340 4.63 -32.75 7.15
CA PHE A 340 3.81 -33.82 6.58
C PHE A 340 3.84 -33.64 5.06
N ASN A 341 4.65 -34.45 4.38
CA ASN A 341 4.49 -34.64 2.94
C ASN A 341 3.70 -35.94 2.72
N SER A 342 2.95 -36.03 1.64
CA SER A 342 2.06 -37.14 1.31
C SER A 342 2.71 -38.53 1.32
N SER A 343 4.03 -38.62 1.42
CA SER A 343 4.81 -39.84 1.47
C SER A 343 5.80 -39.96 2.64
N ARG A 344 6.05 -38.91 3.43
CA ARG A 344 7.02 -39.00 4.56
C ARG A 344 6.72 -37.97 5.64
N LYS A 345 6.77 -38.41 6.91
CA LYS A 345 6.70 -37.54 8.09
C LYS A 345 8.12 -37.25 8.56
N SER A 346 8.46 -35.98 8.82
CA SER A 346 9.76 -35.64 9.42
C SER A 346 9.62 -34.62 10.53
N LEU A 347 10.44 -34.77 11.57
CA LEU A 347 10.56 -33.81 12.66
C LEU A 347 11.85 -33.02 12.47
N VAL A 348 11.74 -31.71 12.43
CA VAL A 348 12.87 -30.79 12.29
C VAL A 348 13.03 -30.00 13.58
N LEU A 349 14.20 -30.04 14.19
CA LEU A 349 14.58 -29.26 15.37
C LEU A 349 15.75 -28.32 15.02
N PHE A 350 15.63 -27.03 15.36
CA PHE A 350 16.63 -26.01 15.00
C PHE A 350 17.02 -25.97 13.52
N GLY A 351 16.06 -26.28 12.62
CA GLY A 351 16.33 -26.36 11.18
C GLY A 351 17.07 -27.61 10.72
N LYS A 352 17.44 -28.53 11.62
CA LYS A 352 18.02 -29.84 11.29
C LYS A 352 16.97 -30.93 11.40
N GLN A 353 16.88 -31.77 10.38
CA GLN A 353 16.02 -32.94 10.40
C GLN A 353 16.57 -33.95 11.38
N ILE A 354 15.81 -34.26 12.45
CA ILE A 354 16.22 -35.19 13.51
C ILE A 354 15.51 -36.53 13.41
N TRP A 355 14.40 -36.60 12.66
CA TRP A 355 13.65 -37.83 12.44
C TRP A 355 12.94 -37.76 11.10
N CYS A 356 12.87 -38.91 10.41
CA CYS A 356 12.13 -39.08 9.17
C CYS A 356 11.55 -40.53 9.15
N GLU A 357 10.27 -40.66 8.88
CA GLU A 357 9.66 -41.93 8.59
C GLU A 357 10.13 -42.41 7.21
N LYS A 358 10.70 -43.65 7.15
CA LYS A 358 11.22 -44.23 5.91
C LYS A 358 10.09 -44.69 5.00
#